data_2048ff541da1bbb4134efb61c9a531e8
#
_entry.id   2048ff541da1bbb4134efb61c9a531e8
#
_cell.length_a   1.000
_cell.length_b   1.000
_cell.length_c   1.000
_cell.angle_alpha   90.00
_cell.angle_beta   90.00
_cell.angle_gamma   90.00
#
_symmetry.space_group_name_H-M   'P 1'
#
loop_
_entity.id
_entity.type
_entity.pdbx_description
1 polymer ?
#
loop_
_entity_poly.entity_id
_entity_poly.type
_entity_poly.pdbx_seq_one_letter_code
_entity_poly.pdbx_strand_id
1 'polypeptide(L)'
;LKLVQLIAENEWQETFEQDAQGQWVNYRYDWMHTEAGLQKLATIAAGVGPSYAMLVSAAGSDKPAIAPFTGWAHAAGLQIHPYTFRSDDGQLPAWVTRFDELLQFFLFDVGVDGVFTDFPDKAVQFLQQH
;
A
#
# COMPACT_ATOMS: atom_id res chain seq x y z
N LEU A 1 21.11 6.16 2.80
CA LEU A 1 19.79 6.09 3.42
C LEU A 1 18.73 5.82 2.36
N LYS A 2 17.90 4.81 2.59
CA LYS A 2 16.81 4.46 1.67
C LYS A 2 15.52 5.08 2.18
N LEU A 3 14.80 5.76 1.30
CA LEU A 3 13.55 6.43 1.63
C LEU A 3 12.37 5.66 1.05
N VAL A 4 11.28 5.60 1.82
CA VAL A 4 10.00 5.04 1.37
C VAL A 4 8.95 6.14 1.45
N GLN A 5 8.30 6.44 0.33
CA GLN A 5 7.23 7.44 0.28
C GLN A 5 5.92 6.79 0.66
N LEU A 6 5.33 7.20 1.77
CA LEU A 6 3.99 6.78 2.15
C LEU A 6 2.95 7.48 1.28
N ILE A 7 1.93 6.74 0.89
CA ILE A 7 0.84 7.25 0.06
C ILE A 7 -0.47 7.06 0.83
N ALA A 8 -1.09 8.17 1.20
CA ALA A 8 -2.35 8.17 1.93
C ALA A 8 -3.54 8.33 0.99
N GLU A 9 -4.73 8.06 1.50
CA GLU A 9 -5.97 8.34 0.79
C GLU A 9 -6.32 9.82 0.95
N ASN A 10 -6.74 10.47 -0.13
CA ASN A 10 -7.13 11.89 -0.09
C ASN A 10 -8.26 12.15 0.90
N GLU A 11 -9.18 11.21 1.01
CA GLU A 11 -10.37 11.30 1.85
C GLU A 11 -10.07 11.33 3.34
N TRP A 12 -8.90 10.87 3.76
CA TRP A 12 -8.50 10.89 5.17
C TRP A 12 -8.19 12.30 5.67
N GLN A 13 -7.86 13.23 4.77
CA GLN A 13 -7.57 14.63 5.11
C GLN A 13 -6.51 14.78 6.22
N GLU A 14 -5.46 13.99 6.12
CA GLU A 14 -4.39 13.96 7.12
C GLU A 14 -3.20 14.84 6.77
N THR A 15 -3.04 15.19 5.50
CA THR A 15 -1.89 15.92 5.00
C THR A 15 -2.36 17.19 4.28
N PHE A 16 -1.74 18.31 4.62
CA PHE A 16 -2.12 19.61 4.05
C PHE A 16 -0.91 20.29 3.43
N GLU A 17 -1.15 21.10 2.42
CA GLU A 17 -0.17 21.95 1.79
C GLU A 17 -0.73 23.36 1.59
N GLN A 18 0.14 24.34 1.37
CA GLN A 18 -0.30 25.68 1.02
C GLN A 18 -0.42 25.80 -0.50
N ASP A 19 -1.55 26.36 -0.95
CA ASP A 19 -1.74 26.68 -2.37
C ASP A 19 -1.02 28.01 -2.73
N ALA A 20 -1.19 28.46 -3.98
CA ALA A 20 -0.55 29.67 -4.48
C ALA A 20 -0.95 30.95 -3.72
N GLN A 21 -2.08 30.93 -3.02
CA GLN A 21 -2.60 32.03 -2.22
C GLN A 21 -2.26 31.91 -0.73
N GLY A 22 -1.47 30.90 -0.35
CA GLY A 22 -1.10 30.65 1.05
C GLY A 22 -2.18 29.98 1.89
N GLN A 23 -3.24 29.48 1.27
CA GLN A 23 -4.33 28.78 1.97
C GLN A 23 -3.93 27.32 2.21
N TRP A 24 -4.26 26.78 3.40
CA TRP A 24 -4.05 25.37 3.69
C TRP A 24 -5.12 24.53 3.01
N VAL A 25 -4.72 23.62 2.13
CA VAL A 25 -5.61 22.71 1.39
C VAL A 25 -5.16 21.26 1.59
N ASN A 26 -6.10 20.34 1.44
CA ASN A 26 -5.79 18.91 1.55
C ASN A 26 -4.83 18.49 0.44
N TYR A 27 -3.73 17.81 0.81
CA TYR A 27 -2.77 17.30 -0.16
C TYR A 27 -3.42 16.16 -0.97
N ARG A 28 -3.19 16.16 -2.27
CA ARG A 28 -3.74 15.14 -3.15
C ARG A 28 -2.63 14.18 -3.61
N TYR A 29 -2.88 12.91 -3.38
CA TYR A 29 -1.93 11.85 -3.71
C TYR A 29 -2.16 11.22 -5.09
N ASP A 30 -3.11 11.73 -5.88
CA ASP A 30 -3.55 11.11 -7.13
C ASP A 30 -2.39 10.85 -8.11
N TRP A 31 -1.45 11.78 -8.20
CA TRP A 31 -0.32 11.64 -9.12
C TRP A 31 0.60 10.47 -8.77
N MET A 32 0.62 10.05 -7.50
CA MET A 32 1.44 8.91 -7.05
C MET A 32 0.83 7.57 -7.42
N HIS A 33 -0.44 7.56 -7.86
CA HIS A 33 -1.13 6.35 -8.29
C HIS A 33 -1.03 6.12 -9.80
N THR A 34 -0.20 6.87 -10.49
CA THR A 34 -0.01 6.75 -11.94
C THR A 34 1.36 6.18 -12.25
N GLU A 35 1.50 5.57 -13.43
CA GLU A 35 2.77 5.03 -13.88
C GLU A 35 3.84 6.14 -13.94
N ALA A 36 3.51 7.30 -14.52
CA ALA A 36 4.43 8.42 -14.62
C ALA A 36 4.82 8.98 -13.24
N GLY A 37 3.87 9.04 -12.30
CA GLY A 37 4.13 9.49 -10.93
C GLY A 37 5.07 8.55 -10.19
N LEU A 38 4.90 7.25 -10.37
CA LEU A 38 5.80 6.26 -9.77
C LEU A 38 7.21 6.33 -10.33
N GLN A 39 7.35 6.58 -11.64
CA GLN A 39 8.65 6.81 -12.26
C GLN A 39 9.33 8.05 -11.67
N LYS A 40 8.57 9.11 -11.41
CA LYS A 40 9.09 10.32 -10.77
C LYS A 40 9.53 10.04 -9.32
N LEU A 41 8.73 9.28 -8.55
CA LEU A 41 9.09 8.90 -7.17
C LEU A 41 10.37 8.08 -7.13
N ALA A 42 10.61 7.24 -8.12
CA ALA A 42 11.81 6.40 -8.18
C ALA A 42 13.09 7.20 -8.27
N THR A 43 13.03 8.49 -8.64
CA THR A 43 14.21 9.38 -8.66
C THR A 43 14.60 9.88 -7.28
N ILE A 44 13.69 9.80 -6.29
CA ILE A 44 13.91 10.35 -4.94
C ILE A 44 13.70 9.35 -3.82
N ALA A 45 13.07 8.20 -4.10
CA ALA A 45 12.77 7.19 -3.11
C ALA A 45 13.16 5.81 -3.59
N ALA A 46 13.45 4.90 -2.65
CA ALA A 46 13.74 3.51 -2.95
C ALA A 46 12.49 2.64 -2.96
N GLY A 47 11.40 3.11 -2.35
CA GLY A 47 10.16 2.37 -2.29
C GLY A 47 8.96 3.26 -2.02
N VAL A 48 7.78 2.65 -2.08
CA VAL A 48 6.50 3.29 -1.79
C VAL A 48 5.74 2.47 -0.76
N GLY A 49 4.98 3.17 0.07
CA GLY A 49 4.13 2.56 1.10
C GLY A 49 2.69 3.01 0.91
N PRO A 50 1.93 2.38 0.00
CA PRO A 50 0.52 2.69 -0.19
C PRO A 50 -0.34 2.00 0.86
N SER A 51 -1.59 2.49 1.04
CA SER A 51 -2.61 1.68 1.69
C SER A 51 -2.79 0.39 0.87
N TYR A 52 -2.96 -0.75 1.52
CA TYR A 52 -3.06 -2.01 0.75
C TYR A 52 -4.28 -2.04 -0.18
N ALA A 53 -5.32 -1.27 0.15
CA ALA A 53 -6.52 -1.18 -0.69
C ALA A 53 -6.22 -0.59 -2.07
N MET A 54 -5.15 0.19 -2.22
CA MET A 54 -4.75 0.78 -3.50
C MET A 54 -4.17 -0.25 -4.47
N LEU A 55 -3.76 -1.41 -3.97
CA LEU A 55 -3.12 -2.45 -4.78
C LEU A 55 -4.12 -3.41 -5.41
N VAL A 56 -5.38 -3.28 -5.08
CA VAL A 56 -6.44 -4.18 -5.53
C VAL A 56 -7.69 -3.39 -5.90
N SER A 57 -8.57 -4.03 -6.69
CA SER A 57 -9.88 -3.46 -6.98
C SER A 57 -10.84 -3.69 -5.80
N ALA A 58 -11.85 -2.83 -5.67
CA ALA A 58 -12.92 -3.04 -4.69
C ALA A 58 -13.75 -4.26 -5.12
N ALA A 59 -13.87 -5.26 -4.24
CA ALA A 59 -14.47 -6.55 -4.60
C ALA A 59 -15.53 -7.05 -3.59
N GLY A 60 -15.88 -6.25 -2.60
CA GLY A 60 -16.84 -6.69 -1.58
C GLY A 60 -16.35 -7.93 -0.85
N SER A 61 -17.12 -9.03 -0.94
CA SER A 61 -16.77 -10.30 -0.28
C SER A 61 -16.00 -11.25 -1.19
N ASP A 62 -15.81 -10.92 -2.46
CA ASP A 62 -15.04 -11.72 -3.41
C ASP A 62 -13.58 -11.30 -3.40
N LYS A 63 -12.68 -12.25 -3.74
CA LYS A 63 -11.25 -11.95 -3.86
C LYS A 63 -11.06 -10.89 -4.95
N PRO A 64 -10.39 -9.77 -4.63
CA PRO A 64 -10.26 -8.67 -5.59
C PRO A 64 -9.27 -8.99 -6.71
N ALA A 65 -9.41 -8.28 -7.82
CA ALA A 65 -8.41 -8.28 -8.89
C ALA A 65 -7.20 -7.43 -8.45
N ILE A 66 -6.03 -7.78 -8.98
CA ILE A 66 -4.80 -7.05 -8.68
C ILE A 66 -4.75 -5.82 -9.57
N ALA A 67 -4.56 -4.64 -8.96
CA ALA A 67 -4.43 -3.38 -9.67
C ALA A 67 -3.05 -3.27 -10.35
N PRO A 68 -2.90 -2.45 -11.40
CA PRO A 68 -1.62 -2.34 -12.11
C PRO A 68 -0.52 -1.61 -11.34
N PHE A 69 -0.83 -1.00 -10.20
CA PHE A 69 0.11 -0.22 -9.39
C PHE A 69 1.40 -0.99 -9.08
N THR A 70 1.27 -2.25 -8.63
CA THR A 70 2.42 -3.08 -8.26
C THR A 70 3.37 -3.29 -9.43
N GLY A 71 2.83 -3.59 -10.60
CA GLY A 71 3.63 -3.77 -11.81
C GLY A 71 4.35 -2.48 -12.20
N TRP A 72 3.67 -1.36 -12.15
CA TRP A 72 4.27 -0.05 -12.46
C TRP A 72 5.40 0.31 -11.48
N ALA A 73 5.16 0.10 -10.19
CA ALA A 73 6.16 0.40 -9.17
C ALA A 73 7.41 -0.48 -9.33
N HIS A 74 7.23 -1.77 -9.53
CA HIS A 74 8.35 -2.68 -9.74
C HIS A 74 9.10 -2.37 -11.04
N ALA A 75 8.39 -2.01 -12.12
CA ALA A 75 9.04 -1.62 -13.37
C ALA A 75 9.90 -0.35 -13.21
N ALA A 76 9.51 0.54 -12.30
CA ALA A 76 10.28 1.73 -11.97
C ALA A 76 11.43 1.46 -10.99
N GLY A 77 11.56 0.24 -10.47
CA GLY A 77 12.59 -0.13 -9.51
C GLY A 77 12.23 0.18 -8.06
N LEU A 78 10.97 0.45 -7.75
CA LEU A 78 10.52 0.74 -6.39
C LEU A 78 10.13 -0.53 -5.66
N GLN A 79 10.51 -0.62 -4.37
CA GLN A 79 9.97 -1.63 -3.47
C GLN A 79 8.59 -1.18 -2.99
N ILE A 80 7.73 -2.13 -2.64
CA ILE A 80 6.36 -1.86 -2.21
C ILE A 80 6.13 -2.45 -0.82
N HIS A 81 5.77 -1.58 0.13
CA HIS A 81 5.52 -1.93 1.53
C HIS A 81 4.17 -1.36 1.94
N PRO A 82 3.05 -2.04 1.61
CA PRO A 82 1.72 -1.52 1.94
C PRO A 82 1.41 -1.58 3.42
N TYR A 83 0.47 -0.76 3.86
CA TYR A 83 0.00 -0.67 5.24
C TYR A 83 -1.53 -0.68 5.29
N THR A 84 -2.14 -0.96 6.38
CA THR A 84 -1.63 -1.59 7.58
C THR A 84 -2.30 -2.94 7.72
N PHE A 85 -1.54 -3.99 7.90
CA PHE A 85 -2.07 -5.35 8.04
C PHE A 85 -2.37 -5.61 9.51
N ARG A 86 -3.65 -5.86 9.80
CA ARG A 86 -4.18 -6.03 11.16
C ARG A 86 -4.96 -7.31 11.25
N SER A 87 -4.83 -8.01 12.38
CA SER A 87 -5.56 -9.26 12.62
C SER A 87 -6.64 -9.12 13.70
N ASP A 88 -6.83 -7.94 14.26
CA ASP A 88 -7.87 -7.71 15.26
C ASP A 88 -9.26 -7.70 14.63
N ASP A 89 -10.26 -7.94 15.44
CA ASP A 89 -11.64 -8.09 14.98
C ASP A 89 -12.12 -6.89 14.17
N GLY A 90 -12.76 -7.19 13.04
CA GLY A 90 -13.30 -6.15 12.15
C GLY A 90 -12.30 -5.46 11.25
N GLN A 91 -11.01 -5.83 11.32
CA GLN A 91 -9.97 -5.20 10.50
C GLN A 91 -9.61 -5.97 9.24
N LEU A 92 -10.05 -7.22 9.12
CA LEU A 92 -9.82 -8.01 7.91
C LEU A 92 -10.84 -7.63 6.83
N PRO A 93 -10.41 -7.59 5.56
CA PRO A 93 -11.35 -7.40 4.45
C PRO A 93 -12.39 -8.53 4.39
N ALA A 94 -13.55 -8.24 3.80
CA ALA A 94 -14.67 -9.18 3.75
C ALA A 94 -14.35 -10.47 2.98
N TRP A 95 -13.35 -10.45 2.09
CA TRP A 95 -12.98 -11.58 1.24
C TRP A 95 -11.96 -12.53 1.87
N VAL A 96 -11.49 -12.23 3.10
CA VAL A 96 -10.61 -13.14 3.86
C VAL A 96 -11.22 -13.44 5.21
N THR A 97 -10.92 -14.63 5.74
CA THR A 97 -11.38 -15.04 7.07
C THR A 97 -10.23 -15.10 8.08
N ARG A 98 -8.99 -15.16 7.60
CA ARG A 98 -7.80 -15.26 8.47
C ARG A 98 -6.71 -14.31 8.01
N PHE A 99 -5.92 -13.84 8.97
CA PHE A 99 -4.78 -12.97 8.72
C PHE A 99 -3.76 -13.59 7.76
N ASP A 100 -3.53 -14.90 7.89
CA ASP A 100 -2.62 -15.63 7.01
C ASP A 100 -3.03 -15.55 5.53
N GLU A 101 -4.32 -15.59 5.26
CA GLU A 101 -4.83 -15.46 3.89
C GLU A 101 -4.54 -14.08 3.31
N LEU A 102 -4.63 -13.04 4.14
CA LEU A 102 -4.31 -11.68 3.72
C LEU A 102 -2.83 -11.57 3.37
N LEU A 103 -1.95 -12.11 4.22
CA LEU A 103 -0.51 -12.12 3.97
C LEU A 103 -0.16 -12.92 2.72
N GLN A 104 -0.77 -14.10 2.55
CA GLN A 104 -0.56 -14.94 1.37
C GLN A 104 -0.88 -14.19 0.09
N PHE A 105 -2.04 -13.53 0.07
CA PHE A 105 -2.49 -12.80 -1.12
C PHE A 105 -1.52 -11.67 -1.47
N PHE A 106 -1.18 -10.82 -0.50
CA PHE A 106 -0.35 -9.66 -0.79
C PHE A 106 1.12 -10.00 -1.03
N LEU A 107 1.70 -10.93 -0.27
CA LEU A 107 3.11 -11.28 -0.44
C LEU A 107 3.37 -12.14 -1.67
N PHE A 108 2.45 -13.05 -2.01
CA PHE A 108 2.70 -14.02 -3.09
C PHE A 108 1.88 -13.76 -4.34
N ASP A 109 0.60 -13.41 -4.23
CA ASP A 109 -0.23 -13.17 -5.42
C ASP A 109 -0.01 -11.76 -5.97
N VAL A 110 -0.05 -10.72 -5.13
CA VAL A 110 0.23 -9.35 -5.53
C VAL A 110 1.73 -9.15 -5.72
N GLY A 111 2.54 -9.73 -4.87
CA GLY A 111 3.99 -9.71 -5.00
C GLY A 111 4.65 -8.49 -4.36
N VAL A 112 4.10 -7.98 -3.25
CA VAL A 112 4.74 -6.88 -2.53
C VAL A 112 6.03 -7.32 -1.84
N ASP A 113 6.91 -6.38 -1.55
CA ASP A 113 8.25 -6.67 -1.00
C ASP A 113 8.25 -6.78 0.52
N GLY A 114 7.27 -6.23 1.18
CA GLY A 114 7.10 -6.31 2.63
C GLY A 114 5.76 -5.72 3.04
N VAL A 115 5.48 -5.71 4.33
CA VAL A 115 4.23 -5.18 4.85
C VAL A 115 4.47 -4.40 6.13
N PHE A 116 3.65 -3.37 6.38
CA PHE A 116 3.56 -2.73 7.68
C PHE A 116 2.42 -3.38 8.46
N THR A 117 2.73 -3.87 9.64
CA THR A 117 1.72 -4.56 10.47
C THR A 117 1.89 -4.22 11.95
N ASP A 118 0.77 -4.16 12.65
CA ASP A 118 0.73 -4.07 14.10
C ASP A 118 0.89 -5.44 14.77
N PHE A 119 0.98 -6.51 13.97
CA PHE A 119 1.09 -7.90 14.44
C PHE A 119 2.35 -8.56 13.87
N PRO A 120 3.56 -8.04 14.21
CA PRO A 120 4.79 -8.53 13.61
C PRO A 120 5.10 -9.99 13.95
N ASP A 121 4.68 -10.47 15.11
CA ASP A 121 4.83 -11.86 15.53
C ASP A 121 4.12 -12.81 14.56
N LYS A 122 2.89 -12.46 14.16
CA LYS A 122 2.11 -13.27 13.22
C LYS A 122 2.69 -13.24 11.82
N ALA A 123 3.19 -12.09 11.39
CA ALA A 123 3.81 -11.96 10.09
C ALA A 123 5.11 -12.76 10.01
N VAL A 124 5.96 -12.70 11.04
CA VAL A 124 7.20 -13.47 11.10
C VAL A 124 6.90 -14.96 11.13
N GLN A 125 5.92 -15.40 11.92
CA GLN A 125 5.52 -16.80 11.98
C GLN A 125 5.06 -17.30 10.60
N PHE A 126 4.26 -16.50 9.89
CA PHE A 126 3.82 -16.84 8.53
C PHE A 126 5.02 -17.02 7.59
N LEU A 127 5.97 -16.08 7.61
CA LEU A 127 7.15 -16.13 6.74
C LEU A 127 8.03 -17.35 7.03
N GLN A 128 8.13 -17.78 8.28
CA GLN A 128 8.89 -18.96 8.67
C GLN A 128 8.28 -20.26 8.15
N GLN A 129 6.98 -20.28 7.88
CA GLN A 129 6.25 -21.44 7.36
C GLN A 129 6.20 -21.47 5.83
N HIS A 130 6.63 -20.43 5.19
CA HIS A 130 6.59 -20.25 3.75
C HIS A 130 7.94 -19.75 3.24
#